data_236fe94bf8832f554954def30afe33ed
#
_entry.id   236fe94bf8832f554954def30afe33ed
#
_cell.length_a   1.000
_cell.length_b   1.000
_cell.length_c   1.000
_cell.angle_alpha   90.00
_cell.angle_beta   90.00
_cell.angle_gamma   90.00
#
_symmetry.space_group_name_H-M   'P 1'
#
loop_
_entity.id
_entity.type
_entity.pdbx_description
1 polymer ?
#
loop_
_entity_poly.entity_id
_entity_poly.type
_entity_poly.pdbx_seq_one_letter_code
_entity_poly.pdbx_strand_id
1 'polypeptide(L)'
;FAFSVSPWRGGRQPELDDFEVLEWIGRFLARIHTVGAAQPFAHRPTLDLTTFGTASRDLLLMNEIIPLDMQAAWKTQCDKALDLIATSAYSTCAPGTFGLNNATQIRLHGDCHPGNILWTPLDEWGRGGPHFVDLDDARMGPAVQDLWMLLSGDRRQRTHQLGALIDGYEQFRSFDRRELALIEPLRTLRLIHYSAWLARRWQDPIFPANFPWFGSSDYWRGQVDMLHEQIEAMGEEPLYA
;
A
#
# COMPACT_ATOMS: atom_id res chain seq x y z
N PHE A 1 7.37 6.99 26.47
CA PHE A 1 6.84 7.32 25.15
C PHE A 1 8.02 7.55 24.21
N ALA A 2 7.95 7.02 22.99
CA ALA A 2 8.90 7.34 21.92
C ALA A 2 8.30 8.47 21.07
N PHE A 3 9.11 9.43 20.68
CA PHE A 3 8.73 10.52 19.79
C PHE A 3 9.91 10.94 18.92
N SER A 4 9.61 11.56 17.80
CA SER A 4 10.62 12.19 16.94
C SER A 4 10.31 13.67 16.75
N VAL A 5 11.36 14.45 16.51
CA VAL A 5 11.26 15.87 16.20
C VAL A 5 12.00 16.11 14.90
N SER A 6 11.31 16.74 13.95
CA SER A 6 11.89 17.12 12.65
C SER A 6 11.57 18.57 12.33
N PRO A 7 12.37 19.25 11.49
CA PRO A 7 12.01 20.58 11.01
C PRO A 7 10.64 20.56 10.33
N TRP A 8 9.81 21.53 10.67
CA TRP A 8 8.53 21.69 9.98
C TRP A 8 8.78 22.02 8.50
N ARG A 9 8.05 21.34 7.62
CA ARG A 9 8.07 21.56 6.18
C ARG A 9 6.67 21.88 5.69
N GLY A 10 6.52 22.96 4.93
CA GLY A 10 5.29 23.26 4.21
C GLY A 10 5.23 22.48 2.90
N GLY A 11 4.07 22.51 2.28
CA GLY A 11 3.82 21.91 0.99
C GLY A 11 2.33 21.65 0.78
N ARG A 12 1.95 21.31 -0.44
CA ARG A 12 0.60 20.86 -0.80
C ARG A 12 0.66 19.40 -1.24
N GLN A 13 -0.48 18.79 -1.36
CA GLN A 13 -0.57 17.45 -1.98
C GLN A 13 -0.06 17.53 -3.43
N PRO A 14 0.74 16.54 -3.90
CA PRO A 14 1.22 16.52 -5.28
C PRO A 14 0.09 16.32 -6.29
N GLU A 15 0.23 16.90 -7.47
CA GLU A 15 -0.67 16.72 -8.60
C GLU A 15 -0.21 15.48 -9.39
N LEU A 16 -0.91 14.35 -9.20
CA LEU A 16 -0.50 13.06 -9.80
C LEU A 16 -0.86 12.91 -11.28
N ASP A 17 -1.56 13.88 -11.87
CA ASP A 17 -1.78 13.98 -13.32
C ASP A 17 -0.60 14.66 -14.04
N ASP A 18 0.32 15.27 -13.29
CA ASP A 18 1.56 15.84 -13.81
C ASP A 18 2.68 14.79 -13.77
N PHE A 19 3.11 14.33 -14.94
CA PHE A 19 4.15 13.32 -15.07
C PHE A 19 5.52 13.78 -14.57
N GLU A 20 5.84 15.07 -14.64
CA GLU A 20 7.07 15.61 -14.08
C GLU A 20 7.07 15.48 -12.55
N VAL A 21 5.92 15.74 -11.92
CA VAL A 21 5.74 15.56 -10.47
C VAL A 21 5.93 14.08 -10.10
N LEU A 22 5.37 13.15 -10.88
CA LEU A 22 5.53 11.71 -10.65
C LEU A 22 6.98 11.24 -10.82
N GLU A 23 7.70 11.73 -11.85
CA GLU A 23 9.13 11.44 -12.00
C GLU A 23 9.94 11.93 -10.78
N TRP A 24 9.68 13.14 -10.29
CA TRP A 24 10.34 13.64 -9.09
C TRP A 24 10.05 12.75 -7.87
N ILE A 25 8.81 12.33 -7.69
CA ILE A 25 8.44 11.39 -6.61
C ILE A 25 9.20 10.09 -6.77
N GLY A 26 9.26 9.52 -7.99
CA GLY A 26 10.01 8.31 -8.30
C GLY A 26 11.48 8.41 -7.93
N ARG A 27 12.15 9.51 -8.31
CA ARG A 27 13.55 9.80 -7.94
C ARG A 27 13.81 9.78 -6.44
N PHE A 28 12.90 10.38 -5.68
CA PHE A 28 13.05 10.44 -4.22
C PHE A 28 12.75 9.10 -3.56
N LEU A 29 11.72 8.37 -4.02
CA LEU A 29 11.46 7.01 -3.55
C LEU A 29 12.65 6.07 -3.81
N ALA A 30 13.26 6.14 -4.98
CA ALA A 30 14.46 5.36 -5.28
C ALA A 30 15.61 5.64 -4.30
N ARG A 31 15.81 6.89 -3.89
CA ARG A 31 16.82 7.26 -2.90
C ARG A 31 16.46 6.76 -1.50
N ILE A 32 15.20 6.88 -1.09
CA ILE A 32 14.68 6.32 0.18
C ILE A 32 14.89 4.80 0.18
N HIS A 33 14.51 4.11 -0.89
CA HIS A 33 14.66 2.67 -1.03
C HIS A 33 16.12 2.21 -1.11
N THR A 34 17.02 3.03 -1.64
CA THR A 34 18.46 2.74 -1.63
C THR A 34 18.98 2.72 -0.19
N VAL A 35 18.61 3.69 0.63
CA VAL A 35 18.91 3.69 2.07
C VAL A 35 18.17 2.54 2.78
N GLY A 36 16.91 2.30 2.41
CA GLY A 36 16.08 1.22 2.95
C GLY A 36 16.63 -0.18 2.72
N ALA A 37 17.32 -0.38 1.59
CA ALA A 37 17.92 -1.66 1.23
C ALA A 37 19.23 -1.97 1.99
N ALA A 38 19.85 -0.99 2.65
CA ALA A 38 21.14 -1.17 3.30
C ALA A 38 21.10 -2.14 4.50
N GLN A 39 19.97 -2.18 5.22
CA GLN A 39 19.76 -3.10 6.34
C GLN A 39 18.26 -3.25 6.66
N PRO A 40 17.81 -4.41 7.17
CA PRO A 40 16.43 -4.61 7.57
C PRO A 40 16.07 -3.83 8.84
N PHE A 41 14.77 -3.66 9.11
CA PHE A 41 14.28 -3.27 10.43
C PHE A 41 14.44 -4.41 11.43
N ALA A 42 14.84 -4.07 12.66
CA ALA A 42 14.98 -5.04 13.75
C ALA A 42 13.62 -5.42 14.39
N HIS A 43 12.66 -4.50 14.41
CA HIS A 43 11.42 -4.65 15.20
C HIS A 43 10.13 -4.28 14.45
N ARG A 44 10.24 -3.74 13.23
CA ARG A 44 9.06 -3.41 12.42
C ARG A 44 8.58 -4.63 11.64
N PRO A 45 7.26 -4.76 11.41
CA PRO A 45 6.69 -5.91 10.70
C PRO A 45 7.14 -5.94 9.23
N THR A 46 7.03 -7.11 8.64
CA THR A 46 7.09 -7.31 7.20
C THR A 46 5.68 -7.32 6.63
N LEU A 47 5.51 -6.74 5.44
CA LEU A 47 4.27 -6.81 4.70
C LEU A 47 4.16 -8.21 4.08
N ASP A 48 3.33 -9.04 4.66
CA ASP A 48 3.10 -10.43 4.22
C ASP A 48 1.63 -10.85 4.36
N LEU A 49 1.31 -12.01 3.81
CA LEU A 49 -0.03 -12.59 3.85
C LEU A 49 -0.54 -12.82 5.29
N THR A 50 0.35 -13.19 6.20
CA THR A 50 -0.03 -13.51 7.59
C THR A 50 -0.38 -12.24 8.35
N THR A 51 0.50 -11.26 8.37
CA THR A 51 0.33 -10.04 9.19
C THR A 51 -0.76 -9.11 8.64
N PHE A 52 -0.87 -8.99 7.33
CA PHE A 52 -1.83 -8.10 6.67
C PHE A 52 -3.13 -8.80 6.28
N GLY A 53 -3.08 -10.09 5.95
CA GLY A 53 -4.22 -10.88 5.52
C GLY A 53 -4.86 -11.66 6.66
N THR A 54 -4.34 -12.84 6.97
CA THR A 54 -5.01 -13.81 7.85
C THR A 54 -5.17 -13.30 9.28
N ALA A 55 -4.14 -12.70 9.87
CA ALA A 55 -4.24 -12.13 11.22
C ALA A 55 -5.21 -10.95 11.29
N SER A 56 -5.31 -10.15 10.24
CA SER A 56 -6.27 -9.05 10.15
C SER A 56 -7.70 -9.56 10.01
N ARG A 57 -7.94 -10.56 9.14
CA ARG A 57 -9.23 -11.26 9.02
C ARG A 57 -9.68 -11.86 10.35
N ASP A 58 -8.80 -12.60 10.99
CA ASP A 58 -9.12 -13.31 12.23
C ASP A 58 -9.45 -12.34 13.37
N LEU A 59 -8.73 -11.23 13.47
CA LEU A 59 -9.03 -10.16 14.43
C LEU A 59 -10.42 -9.59 14.24
N LEU A 60 -10.83 -9.30 13.00
CA LEU A 60 -12.14 -8.73 12.69
C LEU A 60 -13.29 -9.69 13.00
N LEU A 61 -13.08 -11.00 12.76
CA LEU A 61 -14.07 -12.03 13.05
C LEU A 61 -14.17 -12.35 14.56
N MET A 62 -13.03 -12.44 15.26
CA MET A 62 -13.00 -12.78 16.69
C MET A 62 -13.57 -11.68 17.58
N ASN A 63 -13.42 -10.42 17.20
CA ASN A 63 -13.88 -9.29 17.99
C ASN A 63 -15.32 -8.83 17.65
N GLU A 64 -16.03 -9.60 16.82
CA GLU A 64 -17.41 -9.30 16.41
C GLU A 64 -17.58 -7.88 15.85
N ILE A 65 -16.55 -7.37 15.16
CA ILE A 65 -16.54 -6.02 14.60
C ILE A 65 -17.48 -5.90 13.40
N ILE A 66 -17.64 -6.99 12.66
CA ILE A 66 -18.46 -7.04 11.46
C ILE A 66 -19.92 -7.31 11.88
N PRO A 67 -20.90 -6.50 11.45
CA PRO A 67 -22.32 -6.75 11.72
C PRO A 67 -22.72 -8.18 11.26
N LEU A 68 -23.57 -8.83 12.05
CA LEU A 68 -23.95 -10.23 11.82
C LEU A 68 -24.52 -10.49 10.43
N ASP A 69 -25.28 -9.53 9.88
CA ASP A 69 -25.86 -9.60 8.54
C ASP A 69 -24.80 -9.57 7.41
N MET A 70 -23.61 -9.02 7.69
CA MET A 70 -22.52 -8.88 6.72
C MET A 70 -21.38 -9.89 6.92
N GLN A 71 -21.30 -10.51 8.11
CA GLN A 71 -20.16 -11.33 8.52
C GLN A 71 -19.88 -12.51 7.57
N ALA A 72 -20.92 -13.24 7.18
CA ALA A 72 -20.78 -14.41 6.31
C ALA A 72 -20.33 -14.02 4.89
N ALA A 73 -20.91 -12.94 4.34
CA ALA A 73 -20.56 -12.45 3.01
C ALA A 73 -19.13 -11.93 2.97
N TRP A 74 -18.75 -11.10 3.96
CA TRP A 74 -17.40 -10.56 4.05
C TRP A 74 -16.35 -11.66 4.23
N LYS A 75 -16.61 -12.61 5.16
CA LYS A 75 -15.70 -13.74 5.38
C LYS A 75 -15.46 -14.54 4.11
N THR A 76 -16.52 -14.84 3.36
CA THR A 76 -16.43 -15.61 2.11
C THR A 76 -15.55 -14.90 1.07
N GLN A 77 -15.74 -13.59 0.86
CA GLN A 77 -14.92 -12.84 -0.09
C GLN A 77 -13.49 -12.66 0.40
N CYS A 78 -13.31 -12.41 1.70
CA CYS A 78 -11.98 -12.30 2.31
C CYS A 78 -11.18 -13.59 2.17
N ASP A 79 -11.78 -14.75 2.51
CA ASP A 79 -11.12 -16.05 2.39
C ASP A 79 -10.74 -16.33 0.93
N LYS A 80 -11.65 -16.11 -0.01
CA LYS A 80 -11.39 -16.28 -1.45
C LYS A 80 -10.24 -15.38 -1.95
N ALA A 81 -10.21 -14.13 -1.50
CA ALA A 81 -9.14 -13.20 -1.86
C ALA A 81 -7.78 -13.65 -1.28
N LEU A 82 -7.74 -14.08 -0.01
CA LEU A 82 -6.52 -14.57 0.62
C LEU A 82 -6.03 -15.88 0.01
N ASP A 83 -6.92 -16.80 -0.35
CA ASP A 83 -6.57 -18.04 -1.06
C ASP A 83 -5.99 -17.74 -2.44
N LEU A 84 -6.57 -16.78 -3.17
CA LEU A 84 -6.03 -16.35 -4.46
C LEU A 84 -4.63 -15.75 -4.32
N ILE A 85 -4.41 -14.87 -3.33
CA ILE A 85 -3.08 -14.33 -3.04
C ILE A 85 -2.11 -15.46 -2.66
N ALA A 86 -2.53 -16.40 -1.82
CA ALA A 86 -1.69 -17.52 -1.41
C ALA A 86 -1.25 -18.40 -2.60
N THR A 87 -2.14 -18.59 -3.56
CA THR A 87 -1.88 -19.45 -4.72
C THR A 87 -1.14 -18.73 -5.85
N SER A 88 -1.39 -17.44 -6.09
CA SER A 88 -0.78 -16.66 -7.16
C SER A 88 0.51 -15.95 -6.73
N ALA A 89 0.46 -15.21 -5.63
CA ALA A 89 1.59 -14.39 -5.16
C ALA A 89 2.53 -15.10 -4.19
N TYR A 90 2.13 -16.28 -3.66
CA TYR A 90 2.93 -17.10 -2.74
C TYR A 90 3.20 -18.51 -3.25
N SER A 91 2.74 -18.86 -4.45
CA SER A 91 2.95 -20.20 -5.00
C SER A 91 4.44 -20.46 -5.23
N THR A 92 5.03 -21.21 -4.32
CA THR A 92 6.38 -21.79 -4.47
C THR A 92 6.37 -23.07 -5.33
N CYS A 93 5.21 -23.48 -5.84
CA CYS A 93 5.02 -24.79 -6.46
C CYS A 93 5.50 -24.86 -7.92
N ALA A 94 5.70 -23.73 -8.60
CA ALA A 94 6.30 -23.72 -9.92
C ALA A 94 7.68 -23.04 -9.87
N PRO A 95 8.76 -23.69 -10.34
CA PRO A 95 10.06 -23.05 -10.47
C PRO A 95 9.95 -21.79 -11.35
N GLY A 96 10.32 -20.63 -10.80
CA GLY A 96 10.29 -19.35 -11.52
C GLY A 96 9.06 -18.46 -11.30
N THR A 97 8.09 -18.88 -10.49
CA THR A 97 6.95 -18.01 -10.11
C THR A 97 7.44 -16.90 -9.18
N PHE A 98 7.21 -15.65 -9.55
CA PHE A 98 7.52 -14.49 -8.74
C PHE A 98 6.34 -14.17 -7.80
N GLY A 99 6.61 -13.91 -6.53
CA GLY A 99 5.59 -13.58 -5.54
C GLY A 99 6.18 -12.81 -4.34
N LEU A 100 5.32 -12.45 -3.39
CA LEU A 100 5.72 -11.69 -2.19
C LEU A 100 6.85 -12.36 -1.40
N ASN A 101 6.90 -13.69 -1.37
CA ASN A 101 7.92 -14.45 -0.63
C ASN A 101 9.32 -14.39 -1.23
N ASN A 102 9.43 -14.13 -2.52
CA ASN A 102 10.71 -14.05 -3.22
C ASN A 102 11.00 -12.66 -3.81
N ALA A 103 10.14 -11.70 -3.57
CA ALA A 103 10.40 -10.29 -3.85
C ALA A 103 11.47 -9.75 -2.88
N THR A 104 12.29 -8.83 -3.36
CA THR A 104 13.31 -8.18 -2.55
C THR A 104 12.65 -7.36 -1.45
N GLN A 105 12.94 -7.70 -0.20
CA GLN A 105 12.41 -7.00 0.97
C GLN A 105 13.35 -5.86 1.38
N ILE A 106 12.86 -4.64 1.33
CA ILE A 106 13.58 -3.43 1.76
C ILE A 106 12.74 -2.67 2.80
N ARG A 107 13.36 -1.71 3.49
CA ARG A 107 12.60 -0.78 4.33
C ARG A 107 11.86 0.20 3.44
N LEU A 108 10.56 0.28 3.65
CA LEU A 108 9.61 1.12 2.89
C LEU A 108 9.09 2.26 3.76
N HIS A 109 8.51 3.27 3.11
CA HIS A 109 7.58 4.18 3.76
C HIS A 109 6.38 3.39 4.29
N GLY A 110 5.83 2.49 3.47
CA GLY A 110 4.78 1.53 3.82
C GLY A 110 3.35 2.07 3.70
N ASP A 111 3.17 3.40 3.77
CA ASP A 111 1.90 4.09 3.57
C ASP A 111 2.07 5.32 2.67
N CYS A 112 2.75 5.13 1.52
CA CYS A 112 3.13 6.19 0.60
C CYS A 112 1.95 6.61 -0.31
N HIS A 113 0.90 7.18 0.28
CA HIS A 113 -0.20 7.78 -0.47
C HIS A 113 0.00 9.31 -0.63
N PRO A 114 -0.75 9.98 -1.56
CA PRO A 114 -0.54 11.41 -1.84
C PRO A 114 -0.65 12.31 -0.63
N GLY A 115 -1.47 11.96 0.37
CA GLY A 115 -1.63 12.72 1.62
C GLY A 115 -0.37 12.73 2.51
N ASN A 116 0.54 11.77 2.31
CA ASN A 116 1.81 11.66 3.03
C ASN A 116 3.00 12.23 2.23
N ILE A 117 2.71 12.96 1.16
CA ILE A 117 3.71 13.66 0.34
C ILE A 117 3.38 15.14 0.31
N LEU A 118 4.27 15.96 0.83
CA LEU A 118 4.18 17.41 0.76
C LEU A 118 5.00 17.89 -0.45
N TRP A 119 4.31 18.38 -1.46
CA TRP A 119 4.94 18.95 -2.66
C TRP A 119 5.21 20.43 -2.50
N THR A 120 6.44 20.84 -2.78
CA THR A 120 6.83 22.24 -2.91
C THR A 120 7.27 22.47 -4.37
N PRO A 121 6.70 23.46 -5.09
CA PRO A 121 7.16 23.78 -6.44
C PRO A 121 8.67 24.02 -6.49
N LEU A 122 9.30 23.58 -7.57
CA LEU A 122 10.72 23.84 -7.79
C LEU A 122 10.93 25.33 -8.03
N ASP A 123 11.92 25.90 -7.34
CA ASP A 123 12.37 27.27 -7.63
C ASP A 123 13.38 27.29 -8.80
N GLU A 124 13.81 28.47 -9.20
CA GLU A 124 14.82 28.68 -10.28
C GLU A 124 16.15 27.96 -10.03
N TRP A 125 16.40 27.56 -8.78
CA TRP A 125 17.60 26.83 -8.35
C TRP A 125 17.37 25.33 -8.22
N GLY A 126 16.19 24.83 -8.63
CA GLY A 126 15.82 23.42 -8.49
C GLY A 126 15.59 22.96 -7.05
N ARG A 127 15.34 23.89 -6.11
CA ARG A 127 14.99 23.56 -4.72
C ARG A 127 13.48 23.41 -4.60
N GLY A 128 13.03 22.40 -3.90
CA GLY A 128 11.63 22.02 -3.79
C GLY A 128 11.47 20.51 -4.01
N GLY A 129 10.34 20.10 -4.57
CA GLY A 129 10.01 18.70 -4.84
C GLY A 129 9.24 18.03 -3.70
N PRO A 130 9.19 16.69 -3.69
CA PRO A 130 8.45 15.94 -2.70
C PRO A 130 9.17 15.87 -1.36
N HIS A 131 8.38 15.96 -0.29
CA HIS A 131 8.81 15.72 1.07
C HIS A 131 7.88 14.70 1.71
N PHE A 132 8.42 13.56 2.12
CA PHE A 132 7.66 12.45 2.68
C PHE A 132 7.52 12.61 4.19
N VAL A 133 6.30 12.38 4.68
CA VAL A 133 5.92 12.52 6.09
C VAL A 133 5.19 11.25 6.55
N ASP A 134 5.00 11.10 7.86
CA ASP A 134 4.26 9.99 8.47
C ASP A 134 4.89 8.60 8.19
N LEU A 135 6.05 8.39 8.80
CA LEU A 135 6.78 7.12 8.73
C LEU A 135 6.33 6.09 9.79
N ASP A 136 5.19 6.30 10.44
CA ASP A 136 4.71 5.42 11.50
C ASP A 136 4.41 4.00 10.98
N ASP A 137 4.00 3.90 9.74
CA ASP A 137 3.71 2.63 9.05
C ASP A 137 4.90 2.06 8.27
N ALA A 138 6.12 2.60 8.45
CA ALA A 138 7.33 2.08 7.81
C ALA A 138 7.56 0.60 8.17
N ARG A 139 7.85 -0.22 7.16
CA ARG A 139 7.93 -1.70 7.29
C ARG A 139 8.85 -2.31 6.24
N MET A 140 9.06 -3.63 6.33
CA MET A 140 9.72 -4.38 5.28
C MET A 140 8.71 -4.75 4.19
N GLY A 141 9.11 -4.67 2.91
CA GLY A 141 8.26 -5.05 1.78
C GLY A 141 8.93 -4.84 0.43
N PRO A 142 8.26 -5.19 -0.67
CA PRO A 142 8.71 -4.93 -2.04
C PRO A 142 8.56 -3.44 -2.40
N ALA A 143 9.45 -2.92 -3.23
CA ALA A 143 9.49 -1.51 -3.61
C ALA A 143 8.17 -1.00 -4.22
N VAL A 144 7.47 -1.84 -4.97
CA VAL A 144 6.19 -1.50 -5.61
C VAL A 144 5.12 -1.05 -4.61
N GLN A 145 5.22 -1.44 -3.33
CA GLN A 145 4.28 -1.01 -2.29
C GLN A 145 4.18 0.51 -2.19
N ASP A 146 5.30 1.21 -2.26
CA ASP A 146 5.33 2.66 -2.15
C ASP A 146 5.00 3.37 -3.48
N LEU A 147 4.88 2.64 -4.60
CA LEU A 147 4.55 3.18 -5.91
C LEU A 147 3.06 3.08 -6.22
N TRP A 148 2.43 1.91 -6.00
CA TRP A 148 1.06 1.68 -6.44
C TRP A 148 0.02 2.57 -5.74
N MET A 149 0.30 3.03 -4.53
CA MET A 149 -0.60 3.91 -3.77
C MET A 149 -0.72 5.32 -4.37
N LEU A 150 0.14 5.65 -5.33
CA LEU A 150 0.13 6.91 -6.09
C LEU A 150 -0.64 6.80 -7.41
N LEU A 151 -1.14 5.61 -7.75
CA LEU A 151 -1.86 5.37 -9.00
C LEU A 151 -3.36 5.60 -8.82
N SER A 152 -3.97 6.29 -9.77
CA SER A 152 -5.40 6.62 -9.77
C SER A 152 -6.01 6.57 -11.17
N GLY A 153 -7.35 6.56 -11.23
CA GLY A 153 -8.08 6.54 -12.49
C GLY A 153 -8.16 5.16 -13.14
N ASP A 154 -8.39 5.14 -14.46
CA ASP A 154 -8.52 3.91 -15.23
C ASP A 154 -7.17 3.22 -15.46
N ARG A 155 -7.20 2.02 -16.07
CA ARG A 155 -6.00 1.23 -16.34
C ARG A 155 -4.97 1.99 -17.19
N ARG A 156 -5.42 2.77 -18.17
CA ARG A 156 -4.53 3.54 -19.05
C ARG A 156 -3.82 4.66 -18.27
N GLN A 157 -4.57 5.41 -17.48
CA GLN A 157 -4.00 6.46 -16.61
C GLN A 157 -2.98 5.86 -15.64
N ARG A 158 -3.35 4.79 -14.93
CA ARG A 158 -2.45 4.09 -13.99
C ARG A 158 -1.18 3.59 -14.67
N THR A 159 -1.26 3.09 -15.91
CA THR A 159 -0.09 2.66 -16.69
C THR A 159 0.84 3.83 -16.99
N HIS A 160 0.32 4.98 -17.43
CA HIS A 160 1.14 6.16 -17.70
C HIS A 160 1.76 6.75 -16.43
N GLN A 161 0.99 6.84 -15.34
CA GLN A 161 1.50 7.29 -14.05
C GLN A 161 2.62 6.38 -13.54
N LEU A 162 2.43 5.07 -13.65
CA LEU A 162 3.43 4.07 -13.26
C LEU A 162 4.72 4.21 -14.10
N GLY A 163 4.58 4.41 -15.41
CA GLY A 163 5.71 4.67 -16.31
C GLY A 163 6.53 5.87 -15.82
N ALA A 164 5.90 7.02 -15.59
CA ALA A 164 6.58 8.22 -15.11
C ALA A 164 7.26 8.01 -13.74
N LEU A 165 6.59 7.31 -12.81
CA LEU A 165 7.19 6.96 -11.51
C LEU A 165 8.43 6.09 -11.66
N ILE A 166 8.38 5.07 -12.53
CA ILE A 166 9.51 4.16 -12.75
C ILE A 166 10.64 4.84 -13.52
N ASP A 167 10.34 5.69 -14.51
CA ASP A 167 11.34 6.49 -15.22
C ASP A 167 12.14 7.39 -14.26
N GLY A 168 11.44 8.02 -13.32
CA GLY A 168 12.08 8.76 -12.24
C GLY A 168 12.89 7.86 -11.29
N TYR A 169 12.32 6.74 -10.89
CA TYR A 169 12.93 5.79 -9.95
C TYR A 169 14.24 5.20 -10.52
N GLU A 170 14.25 4.80 -11.78
CA GLU A 170 15.41 4.17 -12.43
C GLU A 170 16.60 5.10 -12.65
N GLN A 171 16.44 6.41 -12.42
CA GLN A 171 17.59 7.33 -12.40
C GLN A 171 18.52 7.11 -11.19
N PHE A 172 18.06 6.46 -10.13
CA PHE A 172 18.82 6.24 -8.90
C PHE A 172 18.91 4.77 -8.48
N ARG A 173 17.94 3.95 -8.86
CA ARG A 173 17.86 2.54 -8.46
C ARG A 173 17.08 1.73 -9.50
N SER A 174 17.60 0.58 -9.92
CA SER A 174 16.87 -0.34 -10.79
C SER A 174 15.57 -0.81 -10.12
N PHE A 175 14.48 -0.86 -10.89
CA PHE A 175 13.20 -1.38 -10.48
C PHE A 175 12.99 -2.81 -11.01
N ASP A 176 12.60 -3.74 -10.16
CA ASP A 176 12.25 -5.09 -10.59
C ASP A 176 10.81 -5.12 -11.10
N ARG A 177 10.63 -5.07 -12.42
CA ARG A 177 9.32 -5.05 -13.07
C ARG A 177 8.44 -6.25 -12.76
N ARG A 178 9.02 -7.36 -12.26
CA ARG A 178 8.22 -8.49 -11.78
C ARG A 178 7.35 -8.13 -10.58
N GLU A 179 7.75 -7.12 -9.80
CA GLU A 179 6.96 -6.61 -8.66
C GLU A 179 5.61 -6.01 -9.10
N LEU A 180 5.43 -5.65 -10.39
CA LEU A 180 4.15 -5.12 -10.88
C LEU A 180 3.00 -6.14 -10.73
N ALA A 181 3.29 -7.43 -10.77
CA ALA A 181 2.30 -8.48 -10.49
C ALA A 181 1.80 -8.48 -9.03
N LEU A 182 2.50 -7.78 -8.13
CA LEU A 182 2.12 -7.70 -6.72
C LEU A 182 1.15 -6.55 -6.40
N ILE A 183 0.86 -5.65 -7.35
CA ILE A 183 0.04 -4.45 -7.10
C ILE A 183 -1.33 -4.83 -6.53
N GLU A 184 -2.10 -5.67 -7.23
CA GLU A 184 -3.44 -6.02 -6.78
C GLU A 184 -3.46 -6.93 -5.53
N PRO A 185 -2.57 -7.92 -5.36
CA PRO A 185 -2.36 -8.59 -4.08
C PRO A 185 -2.08 -7.64 -2.91
N LEU A 186 -1.18 -6.67 -3.08
CA LEU A 186 -0.83 -5.70 -2.03
C LEU A 186 -2.00 -4.76 -1.71
N ARG A 187 -2.73 -4.32 -2.73
CA ARG A 187 -3.94 -3.50 -2.57
C ARG A 187 -5.00 -4.26 -1.78
N THR A 188 -5.22 -5.53 -2.09
CA THR A 188 -6.16 -6.40 -1.38
C THR A 188 -5.76 -6.59 0.09
N LEU A 189 -4.49 -6.87 0.35
CA LEU A 189 -3.97 -6.98 1.71
C LEU A 189 -4.14 -5.68 2.50
N ARG A 190 -3.88 -4.53 1.88
CA ARG A 190 -4.10 -3.23 2.51
C ARG A 190 -5.57 -3.01 2.86
N LEU A 191 -6.49 -3.36 1.97
CA LEU A 191 -7.93 -3.24 2.20
C LEU A 191 -8.37 -3.99 3.46
N ILE A 192 -7.94 -5.25 3.61
CA ILE A 192 -8.24 -6.09 4.77
C ILE A 192 -7.57 -5.52 6.03
N HIS A 193 -6.29 -5.16 5.92
CA HIS A 193 -5.49 -4.63 7.02
C HIS A 193 -6.03 -3.30 7.55
N TYR A 194 -6.51 -2.42 6.68
CA TYR A 194 -7.05 -1.11 7.07
C TYR A 194 -8.26 -1.24 8.01
N SER A 195 -9.19 -2.14 7.71
CA SER A 195 -10.33 -2.42 8.60
C SER A 195 -9.85 -2.96 9.96
N ALA A 196 -8.85 -3.83 9.97
CA ALA A 196 -8.26 -4.34 11.22
C ALA A 196 -7.46 -3.27 11.97
N TRP A 197 -6.83 -2.35 11.27
CA TRP A 197 -6.14 -1.19 11.86
C TRP A 197 -7.11 -0.26 12.60
N LEU A 198 -8.28 0.03 12.01
CA LEU A 198 -9.37 0.76 12.67
C LEU A 198 -9.88 0.01 13.90
N ALA A 199 -10.14 -1.29 13.76
CA ALA A 199 -10.66 -2.12 14.85
C ALA A 199 -9.72 -2.16 16.07
N ARG A 200 -8.41 -2.26 15.85
CA ARG A 200 -7.41 -2.26 16.94
C ARG A 200 -7.40 -0.96 17.74
N ARG A 201 -7.79 0.14 17.13
CA ARG A 201 -7.77 1.49 17.74
C ARG A 201 -9.14 1.98 18.17
N TRP A 202 -10.17 1.17 17.98
CA TRP A 202 -11.56 1.56 18.21
C TRP A 202 -11.88 1.98 19.65
N GLN A 203 -11.06 1.53 20.62
CA GLN A 203 -11.17 1.90 22.03
C GLN A 203 -10.68 3.34 22.30
N ASP A 204 -9.91 3.95 21.43
CA ASP A 204 -9.51 5.34 21.52
C ASP A 204 -10.67 6.22 21.03
N PRO A 205 -11.23 7.12 21.88
CA PRO A 205 -12.41 7.92 21.55
C PRO A 205 -12.28 8.77 20.27
N ILE A 206 -11.06 9.08 19.84
CA ILE A 206 -10.82 9.85 18.61
C ILE A 206 -11.21 9.05 17.36
N PHE A 207 -11.11 7.70 17.40
CA PHE A 207 -11.40 6.86 16.24
C PHE A 207 -12.90 6.81 15.92
N PRO A 208 -13.81 6.50 16.84
CA PRO A 208 -15.25 6.62 16.57
C PRO A 208 -15.69 8.02 16.13
N ALA A 209 -15.04 9.07 16.61
CA ALA A 209 -15.35 10.45 16.21
C ALA A 209 -14.93 10.74 14.77
N ASN A 210 -13.77 10.25 14.35
CA ASN A 210 -13.23 10.48 13.00
C ASN A 210 -13.74 9.48 11.94
N PHE A 211 -14.13 8.26 12.36
CA PHE A 211 -14.58 7.18 11.49
C PHE A 211 -15.98 6.65 11.87
N PRO A 212 -17.02 7.52 11.99
CA PRO A 212 -18.34 7.12 12.51
C PRO A 212 -19.04 6.06 11.64
N TRP A 213 -18.60 5.89 10.42
CA TRP A 213 -19.13 4.93 9.44
C TRP A 213 -18.60 3.50 9.62
N PHE A 214 -17.50 3.29 10.37
CA PHE A 214 -16.79 2.01 10.40
C PHE A 214 -17.62 0.81 10.89
N GLY A 215 -18.53 1.00 11.86
CA GLY A 215 -19.39 -0.08 12.36
C GLY A 215 -20.68 -0.30 11.56
N SER A 216 -20.93 0.44 10.48
CA SER A 216 -22.18 0.38 9.74
C SER A 216 -22.23 -0.79 8.75
N SER A 217 -23.42 -1.39 8.53
CA SER A 217 -23.60 -2.43 7.49
C SER A 217 -23.29 -1.90 6.09
N ASP A 218 -23.47 -0.59 5.84
CA ASP A 218 -23.13 0.01 4.53
C ASP A 218 -21.62 0.01 4.27
N TYR A 219 -20.80 0.31 5.30
CA TYR A 219 -19.35 0.19 5.17
C TYR A 219 -18.94 -1.24 4.84
N TRP A 220 -19.48 -2.22 5.57
CA TRP A 220 -19.10 -3.62 5.36
C TRP A 220 -19.63 -4.19 4.04
N ARG A 221 -20.78 -3.70 3.55
CA ARG A 221 -21.23 -4.01 2.18
C ARG A 221 -20.23 -3.50 1.16
N GLY A 222 -19.79 -2.24 1.30
CA GLY A 222 -18.74 -1.69 0.44
C GLY A 222 -17.42 -2.48 0.53
N GLN A 223 -17.06 -3.02 1.69
CA GLN A 223 -15.88 -3.90 1.82
C GLN A 223 -16.06 -5.23 1.07
N VAL A 224 -17.26 -5.81 1.09
CA VAL A 224 -17.58 -7.02 0.30
C VAL A 224 -17.46 -6.75 -1.20
N ASP A 225 -18.02 -5.62 -1.66
CA ASP A 225 -17.96 -5.23 -3.07
C ASP A 225 -16.52 -4.96 -3.52
N MET A 226 -15.74 -4.21 -2.73
CA MET A 226 -14.32 -3.95 -3.02
C MET A 226 -13.48 -5.24 -3.04
N LEU A 227 -13.74 -6.20 -2.15
CA LEU A 227 -13.04 -7.49 -2.19
C LEU A 227 -13.41 -8.30 -3.43
N HIS A 228 -14.66 -8.22 -3.88
CA HIS A 228 -15.10 -8.85 -5.12
C HIS A 228 -14.37 -8.26 -6.33
N GLU A 229 -14.34 -6.94 -6.44
CA GLU A 229 -13.58 -6.22 -7.49
C GLU A 229 -12.08 -6.56 -7.46
N GLN A 230 -11.49 -6.68 -6.27
CA GLN A 230 -10.08 -7.04 -6.14
C GLN A 230 -9.79 -8.50 -6.56
N ILE A 231 -10.72 -9.42 -6.33
CA ILE A 231 -10.61 -10.80 -6.82
C ILE A 231 -10.61 -10.84 -8.34
N GLU A 232 -11.45 -10.03 -8.98
CA GLU A 232 -11.46 -9.90 -10.44
C GLU A 232 -10.17 -9.25 -10.96
N ALA A 233 -9.74 -8.15 -10.34
CA ALA A 233 -8.51 -7.44 -10.72
C ALA A 233 -7.24 -8.29 -10.58
N MET A 234 -7.17 -9.16 -9.57
CA MET A 234 -6.05 -10.12 -9.44
C MET A 234 -6.03 -11.19 -10.54
N GLY A 235 -7.15 -11.40 -11.26
CA GLY A 235 -7.23 -12.28 -12.43
C GLY A 235 -6.84 -11.62 -13.74
N GLU A 236 -6.67 -10.29 -13.76
CA GLU A 236 -6.22 -9.54 -14.94
C GLU A 236 -4.70 -9.59 -15.12
N GLU A 237 -4.24 -9.28 -16.34
CA GLU A 237 -2.82 -9.08 -16.56
C GLU A 237 -2.28 -7.91 -15.72
N PRO A 238 -1.05 -8.01 -15.17
CA PRO A 238 -0.43 -6.92 -14.44
C PRO A 238 -0.34 -5.62 -15.26
N LEU A 239 -0.23 -4.48 -14.58
CA LEU A 239 0.18 -3.24 -15.24
C LEU A 239 1.60 -3.42 -15.80
N TYR A 240 1.92 -2.66 -16.84
CA TYR A 240 3.27 -2.63 -17.43
C TYR A 240 3.82 -1.19 -17.41
N ALA A 241 5.15 -1.06 -17.41
CA ALA A 241 5.89 0.20 -17.50
C ALA A 241 7.26 -0.02 -18.17
#